data_1ce6fefcad3014cb2dcd6881cedf44f8
#
_entry.id   1ce6fefcad3014cb2dcd6881cedf44f8
#
_cell.length_a   1.000
_cell.length_b   1.000
_cell.length_c   1.000
_cell.angle_alpha   90.00
_cell.angle_beta   90.00
_cell.angle_gamma   90.00
#
_symmetry.space_group_name_H-M   'P 1'
#
loop_
_entity.id
_entity.type
_entity.pdbx_description
1 polymer ?
#
loop_
_entity_poly.entity_id
_entity_poly.type
_entity_poly.pdbx_seq_one_letter_code
_entity_poly.pdbx_strand_id
1 'polypeptide(L)'
;MPSSKESKLEEIRKRIDEIDDAIVDLLAKRMEYANEAKAEKLRMKQPIVDEQRQHEVIERWCERARRKRLSGEYDLSEEMMARIAKLVIEYTVGMEMEGKGGSK
;
A
#
# COMPACT_ATOMS: atom_id res chain seq x y z
N MET A 1 37.09 2.60 14.49
CA MET A 1 35.84 3.09 15.08
C MET A 1 35.16 4.07 14.14
N PRO A 2 33.91 3.90 13.87
CA PRO A 2 33.24 4.90 13.05
C PRO A 2 33.12 6.23 13.80
N SER A 3 33.02 7.29 13.04
CA SER A 3 32.84 8.63 13.63
C SER A 3 31.42 8.72 14.16
N SER A 4 31.15 9.73 14.99
CA SER A 4 29.80 9.97 15.48
C SER A 4 28.82 10.15 14.32
N LYS A 5 29.29 10.83 13.27
CA LYS A 5 28.47 11.07 12.09
C LYS A 5 28.09 9.76 11.42
N GLU A 6 29.05 8.88 11.25
CA GLU A 6 28.82 7.58 10.63
C GLU A 6 27.89 6.74 11.46
N SER A 7 28.07 6.77 12.78
CA SER A 7 27.21 6.02 13.68
C SER A 7 25.78 6.52 13.60
N LYS A 8 25.60 7.83 13.52
CA LYS A 8 24.27 8.41 13.44
C LYS A 8 23.60 8.06 12.11
N LEU A 9 24.36 8.10 11.02
CA LEU A 9 23.84 7.74 9.72
C LEU A 9 23.42 6.28 9.69
N GLU A 10 24.24 5.40 10.29
CA GLU A 10 23.91 3.99 10.35
C GLU A 10 22.64 3.75 11.15
N GLU A 11 22.48 4.49 12.24
CA GLU A 11 21.27 4.36 13.04
C GLU A 11 20.03 4.78 12.25
N ILE A 12 20.15 5.88 11.51
CA ILE A 12 19.04 6.36 10.69
C ILE A 12 18.70 5.34 9.62
N ARG A 13 19.71 4.78 8.97
CA ARG A 13 19.48 3.77 7.93
C ARG A 13 18.81 2.53 8.49
N LYS A 14 19.18 2.16 9.69
CA LYS A 14 18.55 1.01 10.35
C LYS A 14 17.07 1.27 10.58
N ARG A 15 16.74 2.50 11.01
CA ARG A 15 15.33 2.85 11.19
C ARG A 15 14.57 2.81 9.89
N ILE A 16 15.19 3.28 8.81
CA ILE A 16 14.55 3.23 7.50
C ILE A 16 14.31 1.79 7.09
N ASP A 17 15.30 0.91 7.30
CA ASP A 17 15.14 -0.50 6.97
C ASP A 17 13.98 -1.13 7.71
N GLU A 18 13.85 -0.80 8.99
CA GLU A 18 12.73 -1.32 9.79
C GLU A 18 11.39 -0.86 9.23
N ILE A 19 11.32 0.39 8.80
CA ILE A 19 10.10 0.92 8.20
C ILE A 19 9.82 0.22 6.88
N ASP A 20 10.84 0.02 6.07
CA ASP A 20 10.67 -0.67 4.79
C ASP A 20 10.14 -2.08 5.00
N ASP A 21 10.69 -2.78 5.98
CA ASP A 21 10.20 -4.12 6.30
C ASP A 21 8.72 -4.07 6.67
N ALA A 22 8.33 -3.09 7.47
CA ALA A 22 6.93 -2.93 7.87
C ALA A 22 6.05 -2.65 6.67
N ILE A 23 6.53 -1.84 5.74
CA ILE A 23 5.76 -1.54 4.52
C ILE A 23 5.51 -2.82 3.73
N VAL A 24 6.55 -3.63 3.54
CA VAL A 24 6.41 -4.87 2.79
C VAL A 24 5.45 -5.83 3.50
N ASP A 25 5.59 -5.94 4.82
CA ASP A 25 4.71 -6.81 5.59
C ASP A 25 3.25 -6.36 5.48
N LEU A 26 3.02 -5.05 5.52
CA LEU A 26 1.66 -4.52 5.43
C LEU A 26 1.08 -4.71 4.03
N LEU A 27 1.92 -4.58 3.01
CA LEU A 27 1.46 -4.84 1.65
C LEU A 27 1.07 -6.31 1.48
N ALA A 28 1.87 -7.21 2.06
CA ALA A 28 1.54 -8.64 2.01
C ALA A 28 0.21 -8.91 2.69
N LYS A 29 0.00 -8.29 3.85
CA LYS A 29 -1.26 -8.46 4.57
C LYS A 29 -2.42 -7.91 3.76
N ARG A 30 -2.22 -6.78 3.11
CA ARG A 30 -3.26 -6.20 2.28
C ARG A 30 -3.63 -7.13 1.13
N MET A 31 -2.63 -7.80 0.54
CA MET A 31 -2.89 -8.76 -0.52
C MET A 31 -3.67 -9.96 -0.02
N GLU A 32 -3.39 -10.41 1.20
CA GLU A 32 -4.16 -11.50 1.80
C GLU A 32 -5.64 -11.12 1.90
N TYR A 33 -5.91 -9.92 2.40
CA TYR A 33 -7.30 -9.46 2.51
C TYR A 33 -7.94 -9.25 1.15
N ALA A 34 -7.16 -8.78 0.18
CA ALA A 34 -7.68 -8.65 -1.18
C ALA A 34 -8.09 -10.00 -1.74
N ASN A 35 -7.33 -11.03 -1.42
CA ASN A 35 -7.66 -12.38 -1.86
C ASN A 35 -8.95 -12.87 -1.21
N GLU A 36 -9.14 -12.54 0.07
CA GLU A 36 -10.39 -12.87 0.76
C GLU A 36 -11.57 -12.12 0.14
N ALA A 37 -11.34 -10.85 -0.21
CA ALA A 37 -12.38 -10.04 -0.85
C ALA A 37 -12.75 -10.64 -2.21
N LYS A 38 -11.76 -11.14 -2.94
CA LYS A 38 -12.02 -11.81 -4.21
C LYS A 38 -12.96 -13.01 -4.01
N ALA A 39 -12.65 -13.84 -3.01
CA ALA A 39 -13.48 -15.01 -2.72
C ALA A 39 -14.91 -14.59 -2.41
N GLU A 40 -15.09 -13.52 -1.62
CA GLU A 40 -16.42 -13.01 -1.30
C GLU A 40 -17.13 -12.49 -2.54
N LYS A 41 -16.44 -11.77 -3.40
CA LYS A 41 -17.03 -11.27 -4.63
C LYS A 41 -17.52 -12.40 -5.51
N LEU A 42 -16.71 -13.45 -5.63
CA LEU A 42 -17.11 -14.62 -6.41
C LEU A 42 -18.32 -15.30 -5.80
N ARG A 43 -18.34 -15.44 -4.48
CA ARG A 43 -19.47 -16.03 -3.79
C ARG A 43 -20.74 -15.23 -4.02
N MET A 44 -20.62 -13.92 -4.02
CA MET A 44 -21.77 -13.02 -4.18
C MET A 44 -22.05 -12.69 -5.65
N LYS A 45 -21.28 -13.25 -6.56
CA LYS A 45 -21.44 -13.02 -8.00
C LYS A 45 -21.28 -11.56 -8.35
N GLN A 46 -20.29 -10.91 -7.70
CA GLN A 46 -19.97 -9.51 -7.97
C GLN A 46 -18.73 -9.43 -8.82
N PRO A 47 -18.58 -8.34 -9.59
CA PRO A 47 -17.37 -8.19 -10.40
C PRO A 47 -16.13 -8.06 -9.55
N ILE A 48 -15.01 -8.57 -10.05
CA ILE A 48 -13.72 -8.43 -9.39
C ILE A 48 -13.33 -6.96 -9.33
N VAL A 49 -13.49 -6.24 -10.45
CA VAL A 49 -13.12 -4.84 -10.53
C VAL A 49 -14.27 -3.99 -10.03
N ASP A 50 -13.99 -3.16 -9.03
CA ASP A 50 -14.97 -2.24 -8.46
C ASP A 50 -14.37 -0.85 -8.54
N GLU A 51 -14.72 -0.11 -9.59
CA GLU A 51 -14.11 1.20 -9.85
C GLU A 51 -14.46 2.22 -8.78
N GLN A 52 -15.65 2.14 -8.24
CA GLN A 52 -16.02 3.05 -7.15
C GLN A 52 -15.16 2.82 -5.94
N ARG A 53 -14.93 1.56 -5.59
CA ARG A 53 -14.07 1.23 -4.45
C ARG A 53 -12.64 1.70 -4.69
N GLN A 54 -12.15 1.56 -5.92
CA GLN A 54 -10.80 2.03 -6.26
C GLN A 54 -10.69 3.54 -6.03
N HIS A 55 -11.70 4.29 -6.44
CA HIS A 55 -11.76 5.73 -6.22
C HIS A 55 -11.70 6.05 -4.72
N GLU A 56 -12.48 5.34 -3.93
CA GLU A 56 -12.51 5.55 -2.48
C GLU A 56 -11.15 5.29 -1.86
N VAL A 57 -10.47 4.25 -2.31
CA VAL A 57 -9.15 3.92 -1.76
C VAL A 57 -8.16 5.03 -2.04
N ILE A 58 -8.14 5.52 -3.28
CA ILE A 58 -7.22 6.60 -3.65
C ILE A 58 -7.53 7.85 -2.82
N GLU A 59 -8.80 8.17 -2.66
CA GLU A 59 -9.21 9.34 -1.85
C GLU A 59 -8.77 9.17 -0.41
N ARG A 60 -8.91 8.00 0.15
CA ARG A 60 -8.50 7.75 1.53
C ARG A 60 -6.99 7.96 1.72
N TRP A 61 -6.20 7.50 0.77
CA TRP A 61 -4.75 7.67 0.86
C TRP A 61 -4.38 9.16 0.78
N CYS A 62 -5.02 9.89 -0.12
CA CYS A 62 -4.75 11.33 -0.27
C CYS A 62 -5.17 12.07 0.98
N GLU A 63 -6.33 11.72 1.54
CA GLU A 63 -6.83 12.36 2.75
C GLU A 63 -5.89 12.11 3.93
N ARG A 64 -5.36 10.89 4.01
CA ARG A 64 -4.42 10.56 5.08
C ARG A 64 -3.16 11.42 4.98
N ALA A 65 -2.66 11.60 3.76
CA ALA A 65 -1.48 12.45 3.53
C ALA A 65 -1.78 13.89 3.94
N ARG A 66 -2.97 14.36 3.60
CA ARG A 66 -3.37 15.73 3.95
C ARG A 66 -3.40 15.93 5.46
N ARG A 67 -3.92 14.95 6.18
CA ARG A 67 -3.97 15.02 7.64
C ARG A 67 -2.58 15.06 8.25
N LYS A 68 -1.66 14.29 7.72
CA LYS A 68 -0.28 14.28 8.23
C LYS A 68 0.35 15.65 8.04
N ARG A 69 0.13 16.27 6.89
CA ARG A 69 0.66 17.59 6.62
C ARG A 69 0.07 18.64 7.57
N LEU A 70 -1.24 18.57 7.81
CA LEU A 70 -1.92 19.53 8.66
C LEU A 70 -1.52 19.38 10.13
N SER A 71 -1.17 18.19 10.55
CA SER A 71 -0.77 17.96 11.94
C SER A 71 0.67 18.34 12.21
N GLY A 72 1.37 18.84 11.20
CA GLY A 72 2.76 19.25 11.37
C GLY A 72 3.75 18.13 11.29
N GLU A 73 3.28 16.95 10.92
CA GLU A 73 4.17 15.82 10.68
C GLU A 73 4.75 15.95 9.27
N TYR A 74 5.41 14.90 8.79
CA TYR A 74 6.06 14.99 7.51
C TYR A 74 5.07 15.26 6.40
N ASP A 75 5.55 16.04 5.43
CA ASP A 75 4.75 16.47 4.29
C ASP A 75 4.75 15.38 3.22
N LEU A 76 3.75 14.51 3.29
CA LEU A 76 3.57 13.49 2.25
C LEU A 76 2.75 14.09 1.13
N SER A 77 3.29 14.02 -0.08
CA SER A 77 2.61 14.54 -1.25
C SER A 77 1.36 13.71 -1.56
N GLU A 78 0.24 14.41 -1.78
CA GLU A 78 -0.99 13.71 -2.18
C GLU A 78 -0.81 13.05 -3.53
N GLU A 79 -0.04 13.67 -4.42
CA GLU A 79 0.25 13.08 -5.72
C GLU A 79 1.01 11.76 -5.56
N MET A 80 2.00 11.74 -4.69
CA MET A 80 2.74 10.52 -4.42
C MET A 80 1.82 9.43 -3.87
N MET A 81 0.96 9.80 -2.94
CA MET A 81 0.04 8.84 -2.36
C MET A 81 -0.94 8.30 -3.40
N ALA A 82 -1.44 9.18 -4.26
CA ALA A 82 -2.34 8.74 -5.32
C ALA A 82 -1.64 7.76 -6.26
N ARG A 83 -0.39 8.03 -6.60
CA ARG A 83 0.36 7.15 -7.50
C ARG A 83 0.62 5.79 -6.87
N ILE A 84 1.02 5.80 -5.60
CA ILE A 84 1.28 4.54 -4.91
C ILE A 84 -0.01 3.74 -4.78
N ALA A 85 -1.11 4.40 -4.41
CA ALA A 85 -2.39 3.73 -4.28
C ALA A 85 -2.81 3.10 -5.60
N LYS A 86 -2.66 3.82 -6.70
CA LYS A 86 -3.01 3.29 -8.02
C LYS A 86 -2.16 2.08 -8.36
N LEU A 87 -0.88 2.14 -8.06
CA LEU A 87 0.03 1.02 -8.32
C LEU A 87 -0.37 -0.19 -7.52
N VAL A 88 -0.67 0.00 -6.23
CA VAL A 88 -1.10 -1.10 -5.37
C VAL A 88 -2.40 -1.70 -5.91
N ILE A 89 -3.34 -0.86 -6.33
CA ILE A 89 -4.61 -1.33 -6.90
C ILE A 89 -4.35 -2.15 -8.16
N GLU A 90 -3.47 -1.67 -9.04
CA GLU A 90 -3.16 -2.39 -10.28
C GLU A 90 -2.65 -3.79 -10.00
N TYR A 91 -1.72 -3.90 -9.07
CA TYR A 91 -1.16 -5.20 -8.74
C TYR A 91 -2.17 -6.08 -8.03
N THR A 92 -3.03 -5.49 -7.20
CA THR A 92 -4.08 -6.24 -6.53
C THR A 92 -5.07 -6.83 -7.55
N VAL A 93 -5.52 -6.02 -8.49
CA VAL A 93 -6.45 -6.46 -9.51
C VAL A 93 -5.80 -7.51 -10.41
N GLY A 94 -4.53 -7.28 -10.76
CA GLY A 94 -3.79 -8.24 -11.57
C GLY A 94 -3.72 -9.60 -10.90
N MET A 95 -3.43 -9.63 -9.61
CA MET A 95 -3.38 -10.87 -8.86
C MET A 95 -4.75 -11.54 -8.83
N GLU A 96 -5.80 -10.76 -8.58
CA GLU A 96 -7.15 -11.30 -8.52
C GLU A 96 -7.58 -11.90 -9.85
N MET A 97 -7.27 -11.21 -10.92
CA MET A 97 -7.63 -11.68 -12.26
C MET A 97 -6.82 -12.91 -12.67
N GLU A 98 -5.53 -12.92 -12.37
CA GLU A 98 -4.68 -14.06 -12.66
C GLU A 98 -5.14 -15.29 -11.92
N GLY A 99 -5.42 -15.13 -10.63
CA GLY A 99 -5.89 -16.24 -9.83
C GLY A 99 -7.18 -16.80 -10.35
N LYS A 100 -8.03 -15.92 -10.91
CA LYS A 100 -9.28 -16.37 -11.46
C LYS A 100 -9.11 -17.17 -12.73
N GLY A 101 -8.23 -16.71 -13.62
CA GLY A 101 -8.08 -17.36 -14.90
C GLY A 101 -6.91 -18.28 -15.00
N GLY A 102 -5.96 -18.12 -14.12
CA GLY A 102 -4.67 -18.71 -14.33
C GLY A 102 -4.43 -20.00 -13.65
N SER A 103 -5.39 -20.54 -13.05
CA SER A 103 -5.07 -21.76 -12.37
C SER A 103 -4.68 -22.82 -13.36
N LYS A 104 -3.84 -23.54 -12.99
CA LYS A 104 -3.33 -24.53 -13.87
C LYS A 104 -3.48 -25.83 -13.34
#